data_5032f6c34a62a897c84679a541f2814a
#
_entry.id   5032f6c34a62a897c84679a541f2814a
#
_cell.length_a   1.000
_cell.length_b   1.000
_cell.length_c   1.000
_cell.angle_alpha   90.00
_cell.angle_beta   90.00
_cell.angle_gamma   90.00
#
_symmetry.space_group_name_H-M   'P 1'
#
loop_
_entity.id
_entity.type
_entity.pdbx_description
1 polymer ?
#
loop_
_entity_poly.entity_id
_entity_poly.type
_entity_poly.pdbx_seq_one_letter_code
_entity_poly.pdbx_strand_id
1 'polypeptide(L)'
;LLRAVVIVLFLWLPVTTTSAYLFGMAMGFLWLSTVPLTNGTVATLFGVRNLSMLGGIVFLFHQLGSFLGGWLGGVVYDRTGSYDLIWQVAILLSLMAAALNWPVRERPVARLQTQMSAT
;
A
#
# COMPACT_ATOMS: atom_id res chain seq x y z
N LEU A 1 -5.88 6.25 -0.41
CA LEU A 1 -6.26 7.67 -0.46
C LEU A 1 -5.40 8.52 0.47
N LEU A 2 -5.27 8.17 1.74
CA LEU A 2 -4.55 8.99 2.74
C LEU A 2 -3.08 9.24 2.36
N ARG A 3 -2.39 8.24 1.79
CA ARG A 3 -1.02 8.41 1.25
C ARG A 3 -0.94 9.46 0.17
N ALA A 4 -1.88 9.46 -0.77
CA ALA A 4 -1.90 10.46 -1.84
C ALA A 4 -2.06 11.86 -1.26
N VAL A 5 -2.93 12.04 -0.26
CA VAL A 5 -3.11 13.32 0.43
C VAL A 5 -1.82 13.77 1.12
N VAL A 6 -1.15 12.87 1.85
CA VAL A 6 0.11 13.18 2.56
C VAL A 6 1.21 13.59 1.56
N ILE A 7 1.31 12.90 0.41
CA ILE A 7 2.29 13.25 -0.62
C ILE A 7 1.96 14.63 -1.23
N VAL A 8 0.70 14.89 -1.58
CA VAL A 8 0.29 16.18 -2.14
C VAL A 8 0.58 17.32 -1.15
N LEU A 9 0.23 17.14 0.12
CA LEU A 9 0.52 18.13 1.16
C LEU A 9 2.03 18.38 1.30
N PHE A 10 2.85 17.34 1.25
CA PHE A 10 4.31 17.48 1.33
C PHE A 10 4.88 18.25 0.13
N LEU A 11 4.34 18.04 -1.07
CA LEU A 11 4.77 18.76 -2.27
C LEU A 11 4.40 20.25 -2.26
N TRP A 12 3.34 20.61 -1.53
CA TRP A 12 2.87 22.00 -1.44
C TRP A 12 3.51 22.78 -0.30
N LEU A 13 4.04 22.08 0.70
CA LEU A 13 4.70 22.70 1.84
C LEU A 13 6.18 22.99 1.53
N PRO A 14 6.75 24.07 2.10
CA PRO A 14 8.19 24.31 1.99
C PRO A 14 8.95 23.14 2.62
N VAL A 15 9.97 22.63 1.90
CA VAL A 15 10.81 21.53 2.39
C VAL A 15 11.71 22.06 3.50
N THR A 16 11.33 21.80 4.73
CA THR A 16 12.11 22.08 5.93
C THR A 16 12.42 20.77 6.65
N THR A 17 13.38 20.78 7.55
CA THR A 17 13.70 19.62 8.40
C THR A 17 12.45 19.11 9.14
N THR A 18 11.64 20.01 9.66
CA THR A 18 10.40 19.68 10.37
C THR A 18 9.36 19.04 9.44
N SER A 19 9.16 19.59 8.23
CA SER A 19 8.20 19.01 7.26
C SER A 19 8.65 17.64 6.79
N ALA A 20 9.96 17.39 6.64
CA ALA A 20 10.50 16.08 6.29
C ALA A 20 10.28 15.04 7.41
N TYR A 21 10.48 15.41 8.68
CA TYR A 21 10.18 14.51 9.80
C TYR A 21 8.69 14.19 9.91
N LEU A 22 7.82 15.19 9.81
CA LEU A 22 6.37 14.99 9.86
C LEU A 22 5.89 14.09 8.71
N PHE A 23 6.42 14.30 7.50
CA PHE A 23 6.13 13.45 6.36
C PHE A 23 6.58 12.01 6.60
N GLY A 24 7.82 11.81 7.08
CA GLY A 24 8.36 10.49 7.38
C GLY A 24 7.54 9.76 8.45
N MET A 25 7.14 10.45 9.53
CA MET A 25 6.29 9.89 10.57
C MET A 25 4.90 9.50 10.03
N ALA A 26 4.26 10.37 9.26
CA ALA A 26 2.96 10.10 8.66
C ALA A 26 3.01 8.91 7.70
N MET A 27 4.01 8.87 6.82
CA MET A 27 4.20 7.75 5.88
C MET A 27 4.53 6.45 6.59
N GLY A 28 5.37 6.48 7.63
CA GLY A 28 5.71 5.31 8.44
C GLY A 28 4.48 4.75 9.16
N PHE A 29 3.67 5.60 9.77
CA PHE A 29 2.42 5.20 10.42
C PHE A 29 1.42 4.58 9.44
N LEU A 30 1.24 5.20 8.27
CA LEU A 30 0.38 4.67 7.21
C LEU A 30 0.88 3.33 6.66
N TRP A 31 2.20 3.13 6.64
CA TRP A 31 2.77 1.86 6.19
C TRP A 31 2.55 0.74 7.20
N LEU A 32 2.83 0.99 8.46
CA LEU A 32 2.61 0.02 9.53
C LEU A 32 1.15 -0.43 9.65
N SER A 33 0.20 0.48 9.43
CA SER A 33 -1.23 0.15 9.49
C SER A 33 -1.72 -0.73 8.32
N THR A 34 -1.01 -0.74 7.19
CA THR A 34 -1.43 -1.48 5.99
C THR A 34 -1.27 -3.00 6.15
N VAL A 35 -0.20 -3.45 6.81
CA VAL A 35 0.13 -4.89 6.96
C VAL A 35 -0.94 -5.66 7.73
N PRO A 36 -1.36 -5.24 8.95
CA PRO A 36 -2.40 -5.95 9.68
C PRO A 36 -3.77 -5.90 8.97
N LEU A 37 -4.10 -4.80 8.30
CA LEU A 37 -5.34 -4.70 7.52
C LEU A 37 -5.35 -5.70 6.35
N THR A 38 -4.27 -5.81 5.61
CA THR A 38 -4.14 -6.77 4.49
C THR A 38 -4.27 -8.21 4.99
N ASN A 39 -3.56 -8.57 6.07
CA ASN A 39 -3.64 -9.89 6.65
C ASN A 39 -5.05 -10.19 7.21
N GLY A 40 -5.69 -9.20 7.83
CA GLY A 40 -7.08 -9.31 8.30
C GLY A 40 -8.05 -9.57 7.14
N THR A 41 -7.93 -8.85 6.04
CA THR A 41 -8.76 -9.06 4.84
C THR A 41 -8.54 -10.44 4.24
N VAL A 42 -7.28 -10.90 4.12
CA VAL A 42 -6.96 -12.25 3.62
C VAL A 42 -7.55 -13.32 4.54
N ALA A 43 -7.42 -13.17 5.86
CA ALA A 43 -7.99 -14.10 6.82
C ALA A 43 -9.52 -14.17 6.75
N THR A 44 -10.18 -13.01 6.59
CA THR A 44 -11.64 -12.92 6.48
C THR A 44 -12.16 -13.56 5.20
N LEU A 45 -11.50 -13.32 4.07
CA LEU A 45 -11.93 -13.80 2.76
C LEU A 45 -11.64 -15.30 2.56
N PHE A 46 -10.46 -15.76 2.96
CA PHE A 46 -9.94 -17.09 2.61
C PHE A 46 -9.71 -18.02 3.80
N GLY A 47 -9.97 -17.52 5.01
CA GLY A 47 -9.77 -18.24 6.26
C GLY A 47 -8.30 -18.28 6.72
N VAL A 48 -8.10 -18.47 8.01
CA VAL A 48 -6.77 -18.48 8.65
C VAL A 48 -5.87 -19.64 8.17
N ARG A 49 -6.46 -20.72 7.69
CA ARG A 49 -5.73 -21.88 7.16
C ARG A 49 -4.85 -21.54 5.96
N ASN A 50 -5.31 -20.60 5.13
CA ASN A 50 -4.61 -20.19 3.90
C ASN A 50 -3.81 -18.90 4.08
N LEU A 51 -3.82 -18.32 5.30
CA LEU A 51 -3.21 -17.03 5.58
C LEU A 51 -1.70 -17.01 5.29
N SER A 52 -0.96 -18.05 5.65
CA SER A 52 0.48 -18.11 5.44
C SER A 52 0.85 -18.11 3.95
N MET A 53 0.15 -18.91 3.14
CA MET A 53 0.42 -19.00 1.71
C MET A 53 0.03 -17.71 0.99
N LEU A 54 -1.19 -17.23 1.21
CA LEU A 54 -1.69 -16.03 0.55
C LEU A 54 -0.99 -14.77 1.05
N GLY A 55 -0.70 -14.71 2.35
CA GLY A 55 0.11 -13.64 2.94
C GLY A 55 1.53 -13.60 2.36
N GLY A 56 2.14 -14.77 2.13
CA GLY A 56 3.44 -14.88 1.46
C GLY A 56 3.41 -14.35 0.02
N ILE A 57 2.37 -14.65 -0.75
CA ILE A 57 2.20 -14.13 -2.11
C ILE A 57 2.03 -12.60 -2.09
N VAL A 58 1.17 -12.09 -1.22
CA VAL A 58 0.97 -10.64 -1.05
C VAL A 58 2.28 -9.95 -0.68
N PHE A 59 3.04 -10.54 0.25
CA PHE A 59 4.33 -10.03 0.67
C PHE A 59 5.36 -10.04 -0.46
N LEU A 60 5.39 -11.08 -1.30
CA LEU A 60 6.25 -11.15 -2.48
C LEU A 60 5.97 -9.99 -3.44
N PHE A 61 4.70 -9.75 -3.78
CA PHE A 61 4.33 -8.63 -4.65
C PHE A 61 4.65 -7.27 -4.02
N HIS A 62 4.51 -7.16 -2.69
CA HIS A 62 4.92 -5.97 -1.97
C HIS A 62 6.42 -5.71 -2.09
N GLN A 63 7.26 -6.74 -1.93
CA GLN A 63 8.71 -6.64 -2.07
C GLN A 63 9.14 -6.29 -3.50
N LEU A 64 8.51 -6.89 -4.52
CA LEU A 64 8.73 -6.54 -5.91
C LEU A 64 8.39 -5.06 -6.18
N GLY A 65 7.25 -4.59 -5.67
CA GLY A 65 6.87 -3.18 -5.77
C GLY A 65 7.86 -2.23 -5.08
N SER A 66 8.34 -2.61 -3.90
CA SER A 66 9.35 -1.84 -3.15
C SER A 66 10.68 -1.76 -3.90
N PHE A 67 11.14 -2.88 -4.45
CA PHE A 67 12.34 -2.92 -5.27
C PHE A 67 12.20 -2.03 -6.52
N LEU A 68 11.13 -2.19 -7.28
CA LEU A 68 10.88 -1.40 -8.49
C LEU A 68 10.75 0.10 -8.17
N GLY A 69 10.07 0.45 -7.08
CA GLY A 69 9.92 1.85 -6.66
C GLY A 69 11.25 2.50 -6.30
N GLY A 70 12.09 1.80 -5.54
CA GLY A 70 13.43 2.29 -5.18
C GLY A 70 14.35 2.41 -6.38
N TRP A 71 14.38 1.37 -7.23
CA TRP A 71 15.20 1.36 -8.44
C TRP A 71 14.78 2.43 -9.45
N LEU A 72 13.48 2.53 -9.77
CA LEU A 72 12.96 3.56 -10.68
C LEU A 72 13.18 4.96 -10.11
N GLY A 73 13.03 5.14 -8.79
CA GLY A 73 13.31 6.41 -8.11
C GLY A 73 14.75 6.86 -8.33
N GLY A 74 15.71 5.95 -8.16
CA GLY A 74 17.13 6.23 -8.44
C GLY A 74 17.39 6.56 -9.90
N VAL A 75 16.92 5.72 -10.83
CA VAL A 75 17.13 5.94 -12.28
C VAL A 75 16.52 7.25 -12.77
N VAL A 76 15.33 7.61 -12.28
CA VAL A 76 14.70 8.88 -12.68
C VAL A 76 15.48 10.06 -12.11
N TYR A 77 15.90 10.00 -10.86
CA TYR A 77 16.70 11.05 -10.24
C TYR A 77 18.03 11.24 -10.97
N ASP A 78 18.74 10.16 -11.30
CA ASP A 78 20.03 10.21 -12.02
C ASP A 78 19.89 10.87 -13.40
N ARG A 79 18.71 10.74 -14.04
CA ARG A 79 18.46 11.31 -15.38
C ARG A 79 17.89 12.72 -15.36
N THR A 80 17.10 13.07 -14.36
CA THR A 80 16.34 14.33 -14.32
C THR A 80 16.81 15.31 -13.26
N GLY A 81 17.57 14.82 -12.24
CA GLY A 81 17.97 15.61 -11.08
C GLY A 81 16.80 15.95 -10.13
N SER A 82 15.61 15.39 -10.36
CA SER A 82 14.40 15.67 -9.57
C SER A 82 13.61 14.40 -9.27
N TYR A 83 12.89 14.42 -8.15
CA TYR A 83 11.93 13.39 -7.77
C TYR A 83 10.47 13.73 -8.16
N ASP A 84 10.21 14.85 -8.83
CA ASP A 84 8.84 15.32 -9.12
C ASP A 84 8.04 14.29 -9.90
N LEU A 85 8.66 13.68 -10.92
CA LEU A 85 8.01 12.63 -11.72
C LEU A 85 7.65 11.42 -10.85
N ILE A 86 8.54 11.01 -9.94
CA ILE A 86 8.30 9.87 -9.04
C ILE A 86 7.15 10.16 -8.09
N TRP A 87 7.06 11.38 -7.55
CA TRP A 87 5.95 11.78 -6.70
C TRP A 87 4.61 11.76 -7.43
N GLN A 88 4.57 12.25 -8.68
CA GLN A 88 3.37 12.20 -9.53
C GLN A 88 2.94 10.76 -9.80
N VAL A 89 3.89 9.88 -10.15
CA VAL A 89 3.62 8.45 -10.36
C VAL A 89 3.12 7.79 -9.07
N ALA A 90 3.71 8.11 -7.91
CA ALA A 90 3.28 7.58 -6.62
C ALA A 90 1.83 7.99 -6.27
N ILE A 91 1.45 9.25 -6.55
CA ILE A 91 0.09 9.73 -6.37
C ILE A 91 -0.87 8.96 -7.29
N LEU A 92 -0.54 8.84 -8.58
CA LEU A 92 -1.37 8.13 -9.55
C LEU A 92 -1.57 6.66 -9.16
N LEU A 93 -0.49 5.96 -8.79
CA LEU A 93 -0.56 4.58 -8.34
C LEU A 93 -1.37 4.42 -7.04
N SER A 94 -1.28 5.39 -6.12
CA SER A 94 -2.08 5.39 -4.89
C SER A 94 -3.57 5.54 -5.16
N LEU A 95 -3.94 6.40 -6.11
CA LEU A 95 -5.33 6.59 -6.54
C LEU A 95 -5.85 5.36 -7.29
N MET A 96 -5.04 4.79 -8.17
CA MET A 96 -5.38 3.56 -8.90
C MET A 96 -5.57 2.38 -7.94
N ALA A 97 -4.68 2.21 -6.97
CA ALA A 97 -4.83 1.19 -5.94
C ALA A 97 -6.11 1.40 -5.11
N ALA A 98 -6.46 2.64 -4.76
CA ALA A 98 -7.70 2.95 -4.06
C ALA A 98 -8.93 2.60 -4.91
N ALA A 99 -8.92 2.92 -6.21
CA ALA A 99 -9.99 2.61 -7.13
C ALA A 99 -10.18 1.10 -7.31
N LEU A 100 -9.08 0.35 -7.44
CA LEU A 100 -9.11 -1.12 -7.57
C LEU A 100 -9.62 -1.81 -6.29
N ASN A 101 -9.37 -1.23 -5.13
CA ASN A 101 -9.85 -1.78 -3.86
C ASN A 101 -11.31 -1.37 -3.53
N TRP A 102 -11.85 -0.35 -4.19
CA TRP A 102 -13.22 0.12 -3.93
C TRP A 102 -14.30 -0.95 -4.06
N PRO A 103 -14.31 -1.81 -5.12
CA PRO A 103 -15.32 -2.85 -5.29
C PRO A 103 -15.08 -4.10 -4.43
N VAL A 104 -13.99 -4.19 -3.67
CA VAL A 104 -13.69 -5.37 -2.85
C VAL A 104 -14.67 -5.47 -1.70
N ARG A 105 -15.47 -6.56 -1.71
CA ARG A 105 -16.43 -6.88 -0.65
C ARG A 105 -15.77 -7.83 0.35
N GLU A 106 -15.71 -7.44 1.61
CA GLU A 106 -15.16 -8.24 2.71
C GLU A 106 -16.16 -9.33 3.16
N ARG A 107 -16.52 -10.24 2.23
CA ARG A 107 -17.38 -11.38 2.55
C ARG A 107 -16.57 -12.67 2.39
N PRO A 108 -16.67 -13.61 3.35
CA PRO A 108 -16.04 -14.92 3.21
C PRO A 108 -16.48 -15.60 1.92
N VAL A 109 -15.56 -16.30 1.26
CA VAL A 109 -15.89 -17.08 0.06
C VAL A 109 -16.92 -18.16 0.39
N ALA A 110 -17.79 -18.49 -0.54
CA ALA A 110 -18.94 -19.39 -0.35
C ALA A 110 -18.58 -20.72 0.34
N ARG A 111 -17.39 -21.28 0.03
CA ARG A 111 -16.88 -22.50 0.65
C ARG A 111 -16.73 -22.40 2.18
N LEU A 112 -16.29 -21.23 2.69
CA LEU A 112 -16.15 -21.00 4.13
C LEU A 112 -17.51 -20.78 4.79
N GLN A 113 -18.44 -20.14 4.10
CA GLN A 113 -19.81 -19.95 4.60
C GLN A 113 -20.50 -21.28 4.83
N THR A 114 -20.35 -22.25 3.91
CA THR A 114 -20.91 -23.59 4.06
C THR A 114 -20.31 -24.35 5.25
N GLN A 115 -19.02 -24.19 5.53
CA GLN A 115 -18.37 -24.80 6.69
C GLN A 115 -18.83 -24.19 8.02
N MET A 116 -19.03 -22.89 8.07
CA MET A 116 -19.49 -22.17 9.27
C MET A 116 -20.98 -22.45 9.58
N SER A 117 -21.79 -22.76 8.59
CA SER A 117 -23.20 -23.11 8.79
C SER A 117 -23.43 -24.58 9.15
N ALA A 118 -22.41 -25.43 9.07
CA ALA A 118 -22.46 -26.86 9.40
C ALA A 118 -21.93 -27.19 10.82
N THR A 119 -21.44 -26.18 11.54
CA THR A 119 -21.02 -26.27 12.98
C THR A 119 -21.99 -25.55 13.88
#